data_46b1f9d4d1ca94051d5650b3d3c1c366
#
_entry.id   46b1f9d4d1ca94051d5650b3d3c1c366
#
_cell.length_a   1.000
_cell.length_b   1.000
_cell.length_c   1.000
_cell.angle_alpha   90.00
_cell.angle_beta   90.00
_cell.angle_gamma   90.00
#
_symmetry.space_group_name_H-M   'P 1'
#
loop_
_entity.id
_entity.type
_entity.pdbx_description
1 polymer ?
#
loop_
_entity_poly.entity_id
_entity_poly.type
_entity_poly.pdbx_seq_one_letter_code
_entity_poly.pdbx_strand_id
1 'polypeptide(L)'
;KGSHTATEFVAWYNGHPEYREREFDLSHETAVIIGQGNVAADVARILSKTVDELKFTDISQHALDVLETSKVKNIYIVGRRGPAQGAMTSKELKEFGELWDCDTYVDPEEVILNKASEDELADRNGRAKRKIYELFCDYAQPKKPHKARQFPWTKPYVKPRQCHIQFLRSPVELKGNKKLEKVIFEKNSLSGDPFKQSARGLSLIHI
;
A
#
# COMPACT_ATOMS: atom_id res chain seq x y z
N LYS A 1 5.26 0.25 -21.22
CA LYS A 1 4.09 -0.46 -20.66
C LYS A 1 4.33 -0.75 -19.18
N GLY A 2 3.24 -0.96 -18.39
CA GLY A 2 3.32 -1.29 -16.96
C GLY A 2 3.23 -0.11 -15.99
N SER A 3 2.92 1.10 -16.48
CA SER A 3 2.54 2.24 -15.65
C SER A 3 1.13 2.67 -16.03
N HIS A 4 0.25 2.77 -15.04
CA HIS A 4 -1.18 3.03 -15.19
C HIS A 4 -1.63 4.06 -14.16
N THR A 5 -2.74 4.74 -14.43
CA THR A 5 -3.38 5.57 -13.41
C THR A 5 -4.26 4.71 -12.49
N ALA A 6 -4.35 5.09 -11.22
CA ALA A 6 -5.25 4.41 -10.28
C ALA A 6 -6.72 4.51 -10.74
N THR A 7 -7.11 5.61 -11.38
CA THR A 7 -8.46 5.80 -11.93
C THR A 7 -8.80 4.74 -12.98
N GLU A 8 -7.88 4.44 -13.91
CA GLU A 8 -8.08 3.38 -14.91
C GLU A 8 -8.26 2.01 -14.26
N PHE A 9 -7.43 1.69 -13.27
CA PHE A 9 -7.50 0.40 -12.59
C PHE A 9 -8.79 0.26 -11.77
N VAL A 10 -9.18 1.31 -11.04
CA VAL A 10 -10.43 1.34 -10.26
C VAL A 10 -11.65 1.23 -11.18
N ALA A 11 -11.69 1.98 -12.28
CA ALA A 11 -12.78 1.91 -13.23
C ALA A 11 -12.86 0.53 -13.91
N TRP A 12 -11.71 -0.08 -14.20
CA TRP A 12 -11.63 -1.40 -14.80
C TRP A 12 -12.21 -2.48 -13.89
N TYR A 13 -11.76 -2.59 -12.63
CA TYR A 13 -12.28 -3.66 -11.77
C TYR A 13 -13.75 -3.44 -11.34
N ASN A 14 -14.25 -2.19 -11.41
CA ASN A 14 -15.66 -1.88 -11.22
C ASN A 14 -16.51 -2.09 -12.50
N GLY A 15 -15.91 -2.50 -13.61
CA GLY A 15 -16.62 -2.80 -14.85
C GLY A 15 -17.14 -1.58 -15.61
N HIS A 16 -16.51 -0.40 -15.44
CA HIS A 16 -16.89 0.80 -16.19
C HIS A 16 -16.75 0.58 -17.70
N PRO A 17 -17.77 0.87 -18.52
CA PRO A 17 -17.77 0.53 -19.95
C PRO A 17 -16.54 0.99 -20.74
N GLU A 18 -16.05 2.21 -20.48
CA GLU A 18 -14.88 2.78 -21.19
C GLU A 18 -13.54 2.16 -20.78
N TYR A 19 -13.50 1.45 -19.65
CA TYR A 19 -12.27 0.89 -19.10
C TYR A 19 -12.25 -0.64 -19.08
N ARG A 20 -13.37 -1.26 -19.39
CA ARG A 20 -13.54 -2.71 -19.30
C ARG A 20 -12.52 -3.48 -20.14
N GLU A 21 -12.21 -2.98 -21.35
CA GLU A 21 -11.27 -3.60 -22.27
C GLU A 21 -9.79 -3.21 -22.02
N ARG A 22 -9.50 -2.52 -20.91
CA ARG A 22 -8.12 -2.22 -20.54
C ARG A 22 -7.39 -3.48 -20.08
N GLU A 23 -6.15 -3.61 -20.52
CA GLU A 23 -5.27 -4.70 -20.13
C GLU A 23 -4.31 -4.26 -19.01
N PHE A 24 -4.29 -5.02 -17.94
CA PHE A 24 -3.33 -4.87 -16.84
C PHE A 24 -2.45 -6.12 -16.76
N ASP A 25 -1.15 -5.95 -17.01
CA ASP A 25 -0.16 -7.03 -16.91
C ASP A 25 0.19 -7.30 -15.43
N LEU A 26 -0.48 -8.27 -14.83
CA LEU A 26 -0.24 -8.73 -13.47
C LEU A 26 0.68 -9.98 -13.41
N SER A 27 1.46 -10.24 -14.46
CA SER A 27 2.41 -11.37 -14.54
C SER A 27 3.70 -11.16 -13.75
N HIS A 28 3.91 -9.96 -13.19
CA HIS A 28 5.07 -9.62 -12.37
C HIS A 28 4.78 -9.78 -10.87
N GLU A 29 5.81 -10.09 -10.09
CA GLU A 29 5.64 -10.33 -8.64
C GLU A 29 5.51 -9.04 -7.82
N THR A 30 5.87 -7.89 -8.40
CA THR A 30 5.89 -6.60 -7.67
C THR A 30 4.95 -5.58 -8.32
N ALA A 31 4.11 -4.97 -7.49
CA ALA A 31 3.30 -3.81 -7.83
C ALA A 31 3.67 -2.63 -6.93
N VAL A 32 3.83 -1.45 -7.54
CA VAL A 32 4.15 -0.21 -6.82
C VAL A 32 3.02 0.80 -7.01
N ILE A 33 2.46 1.28 -5.91
CA ILE A 33 1.36 2.23 -5.86
C ILE A 33 1.89 3.54 -5.30
N ILE A 34 1.85 4.59 -6.09
CA ILE A 34 2.34 5.92 -5.70
C ILE A 34 1.19 6.74 -5.12
N GLY A 35 1.29 7.04 -3.85
CA GLY A 35 0.28 7.74 -3.06
C GLY A 35 -0.17 6.94 -1.85
N GLN A 36 -0.72 7.64 -0.84
CA GLN A 36 -1.18 7.06 0.43
C GLN A 36 -2.57 7.58 0.82
N GLY A 37 -3.43 7.83 -0.18
CA GLY A 37 -4.84 8.13 0.02
C GLY A 37 -5.71 6.88 -0.07
N ASN A 38 -7.03 7.06 0.11
CA ASN A 38 -7.98 5.94 0.07
C ASN A 38 -7.99 5.19 -1.26
N VAL A 39 -7.83 5.89 -2.40
CA VAL A 39 -7.73 5.23 -3.72
C VAL A 39 -6.51 4.31 -3.81
N ALA A 40 -5.36 4.73 -3.25
CA ALA A 40 -4.19 3.87 -3.18
C ALA A 40 -4.44 2.64 -2.28
N ALA A 41 -5.17 2.82 -1.18
CA ALA A 41 -5.59 1.72 -0.32
C ALA A 41 -6.52 0.74 -1.06
N ASP A 42 -7.48 1.24 -1.84
CA ASP A 42 -8.38 0.40 -2.65
C ASP A 42 -7.60 -0.45 -3.66
N VAL A 43 -6.73 0.17 -4.45
CA VAL A 43 -5.89 -0.54 -5.42
C VAL A 43 -5.03 -1.61 -4.73
N ALA A 44 -4.38 -1.26 -3.61
CA ALA A 44 -3.54 -2.18 -2.87
C ALA A 44 -4.34 -3.36 -2.31
N ARG A 45 -5.55 -3.13 -1.78
CA ARG A 45 -6.42 -4.20 -1.27
C ARG A 45 -6.86 -5.16 -2.38
N ILE A 46 -7.24 -4.65 -3.55
CA ILE A 46 -7.60 -5.50 -4.70
C ILE A 46 -6.43 -6.40 -5.10
N LEU A 47 -5.20 -5.87 -5.14
CA LEU A 47 -4.00 -6.66 -5.47
C LEU A 47 -3.58 -7.61 -4.34
N SER A 48 -3.94 -7.32 -3.10
CA SER A 48 -3.57 -8.09 -1.91
C SER A 48 -4.54 -9.23 -1.59
N LYS A 49 -5.83 -9.08 -1.97
CA LYS A 49 -6.88 -10.07 -1.71
C LYS A 49 -6.78 -11.25 -2.68
N THR A 50 -7.23 -12.40 -2.20
CA THR A 50 -7.46 -13.57 -3.07
C THR A 50 -8.76 -13.41 -3.87
N VAL A 51 -8.90 -14.18 -4.97
CA VAL A 51 -10.17 -14.22 -5.70
C VAL A 51 -11.31 -14.71 -4.81
N ASP A 52 -11.02 -15.64 -3.89
CA ASP A 52 -12.00 -16.12 -2.91
C ASP A 52 -12.50 -15.05 -1.94
N GLU A 53 -11.68 -14.06 -1.60
CA GLU A 53 -12.13 -12.88 -0.85
C GLU A 53 -12.92 -11.90 -1.72
N LEU A 54 -12.52 -11.75 -2.99
CA LEU A 54 -13.08 -10.75 -3.90
C LEU A 54 -14.43 -11.16 -4.50
N LYS A 55 -14.67 -12.45 -4.74
CA LYS A 55 -15.92 -12.95 -5.37
C LYS A 55 -17.21 -12.64 -4.58
N PHE A 56 -17.09 -12.24 -3.31
CA PHE A 56 -18.21 -11.80 -2.46
C PHE A 56 -18.38 -10.27 -2.46
N THR A 57 -17.70 -9.55 -3.34
CA THR A 57 -17.80 -8.10 -3.50
C THR A 57 -18.38 -7.76 -4.86
N ASP A 58 -18.61 -6.48 -5.11
CA ASP A 58 -19.18 -5.99 -6.39
C ASP A 58 -18.15 -5.93 -7.54
N ILE A 59 -16.99 -6.58 -7.39
CA ILE A 59 -15.95 -6.61 -8.42
C ILE A 59 -16.47 -7.30 -9.69
N SER A 60 -16.09 -6.79 -10.85
CA SER A 60 -16.54 -7.35 -12.13
C SER A 60 -15.86 -8.68 -12.47
N GLN A 61 -16.59 -9.60 -13.15
CA GLN A 61 -16.09 -10.93 -13.48
C GLN A 61 -14.80 -10.90 -14.30
N HIS A 62 -14.69 -10.03 -15.32
CA HIS A 62 -13.47 -9.94 -16.12
C HIS A 62 -12.22 -9.56 -15.30
N ALA A 63 -12.40 -8.77 -14.23
CA ALA A 63 -11.31 -8.44 -13.32
C ALA A 63 -10.95 -9.62 -12.43
N LEU A 64 -11.91 -10.39 -11.93
CA LEU A 64 -11.66 -11.64 -11.20
C LEU A 64 -10.86 -12.63 -12.04
N ASP A 65 -11.22 -12.83 -13.31
CA ASP A 65 -10.52 -13.75 -14.22
C ASP A 65 -9.04 -13.37 -14.42
N VAL A 66 -8.73 -12.07 -14.48
CA VAL A 66 -7.34 -11.58 -14.58
C VAL A 66 -6.61 -11.72 -13.23
N LEU A 67 -7.27 -11.40 -12.12
CA LEU A 67 -6.68 -11.48 -10.78
C LEU A 67 -6.40 -12.92 -10.35
N GLU A 68 -7.16 -13.90 -10.83
CA GLU A 68 -6.93 -15.33 -10.58
C GLU A 68 -5.55 -15.78 -11.09
N THR A 69 -5.11 -15.23 -12.22
CA THR A 69 -3.82 -15.54 -12.84
C THR A 69 -2.68 -14.61 -12.39
N SER A 70 -2.97 -13.66 -11.50
CA SER A 70 -2.00 -12.67 -11.00
C SER A 70 -0.84 -13.33 -10.26
N LYS A 71 0.38 -12.90 -10.58
CA LYS A 71 1.62 -13.31 -9.90
C LYS A 71 2.09 -12.29 -8.86
N VAL A 72 1.32 -11.24 -8.60
CA VAL A 72 1.68 -10.20 -7.65
C VAL A 72 1.77 -10.78 -6.23
N LYS A 73 2.93 -10.62 -5.61
CA LYS A 73 3.25 -11.05 -4.25
C LYS A 73 3.65 -9.88 -3.35
N ASN A 74 4.36 -8.90 -3.92
CA ASN A 74 4.88 -7.75 -3.19
C ASN A 74 4.16 -6.48 -3.66
N ILE A 75 3.40 -5.88 -2.78
CA ILE A 75 2.66 -4.65 -3.04
C ILE A 75 3.30 -3.51 -2.22
N TYR A 76 3.78 -2.47 -2.88
CA TYR A 76 4.36 -1.30 -2.23
C TYR A 76 3.43 -0.11 -2.35
N ILE A 77 3.02 0.45 -1.21
CA ILE A 77 2.28 1.72 -1.14
C ILE A 77 3.27 2.79 -0.71
N VAL A 78 3.61 3.70 -1.59
CA VAL A 78 4.70 4.66 -1.37
C VAL A 78 4.19 6.08 -1.25
N GLY A 79 4.50 6.75 -0.15
CA GLY A 79 4.11 8.13 0.13
C GLY A 79 5.28 9.08 0.33
N ARG A 80 5.13 10.32 -0.15
CA ARG A 80 6.18 11.35 -0.04
C ARG A 80 6.33 11.94 1.35
N ARG A 81 5.30 11.86 2.19
CA ARG A 81 5.28 12.41 3.57
C ARG A 81 5.44 11.29 4.60
N GLY A 82 5.51 11.65 5.86
CA GLY A 82 5.66 10.73 6.98
C GLY A 82 4.34 10.11 7.47
N PRO A 83 4.41 9.19 8.44
CA PRO A 83 3.25 8.46 8.94
C PRO A 83 2.23 9.36 9.66
N ALA A 84 2.65 10.46 10.29
CA ALA A 84 1.73 11.44 10.89
C ALA A 84 0.89 12.19 9.85
N GLN A 85 1.30 12.22 8.58
CA GLN A 85 0.61 12.86 7.48
C GLN A 85 -0.10 11.84 6.57
N GLY A 86 -0.26 10.60 7.03
CA GLY A 86 -1.02 9.56 6.31
C GLY A 86 -2.43 10.05 5.96
N ALA A 87 -2.85 9.80 4.70
CA ALA A 87 -4.12 10.29 4.17
C ALA A 87 -5.19 9.18 4.01
N MET A 88 -4.86 7.93 4.33
CA MET A 88 -5.85 6.85 4.45
C MET A 88 -6.72 7.07 5.67
N THR A 89 -7.98 6.65 5.61
CA THR A 89 -8.81 6.60 6.82
C THR A 89 -8.40 5.44 7.73
N SER A 90 -8.66 5.55 9.02
CA SER A 90 -8.38 4.46 9.95
C SER A 90 -9.20 3.19 9.65
N LYS A 91 -10.34 3.32 8.98
CA LYS A 91 -11.15 2.18 8.52
C LYS A 91 -10.41 1.41 7.43
N GLU A 92 -10.03 2.11 6.35
CA GLU A 92 -9.28 1.53 5.24
C GLU A 92 -7.99 0.86 5.72
N LEU A 93 -7.25 1.55 6.60
CA LEU A 93 -5.98 1.03 7.10
C LEU A 93 -6.14 -0.24 7.95
N LYS A 94 -7.21 -0.37 8.74
CA LYS A 94 -7.49 -1.58 9.52
C LYS A 94 -7.70 -2.81 8.66
N GLU A 95 -8.35 -2.66 7.49
CA GLU A 95 -8.63 -3.76 6.59
C GLU A 95 -7.35 -4.46 6.09
N PHE A 96 -6.21 -3.75 6.06
CA PHE A 96 -4.90 -4.37 5.75
C PHE A 96 -4.44 -5.39 6.80
N GLY A 97 -4.90 -5.28 8.04
CA GLY A 97 -4.65 -6.28 9.09
C GLY A 97 -5.55 -7.52 8.99
N GLU A 98 -6.62 -7.44 8.21
CA GLU A 98 -7.67 -8.48 8.09
C GLU A 98 -7.55 -9.31 6.82
N LEU A 99 -6.61 -8.99 5.92
CA LEU A 99 -6.36 -9.71 4.67
C LEU A 99 -6.03 -11.20 4.93
N TRP A 100 -6.59 -12.10 4.14
CA TRP A 100 -6.43 -13.54 4.36
C TRP A 100 -5.00 -14.02 4.05
N ASP A 101 -4.51 -13.71 2.87
CA ASP A 101 -3.25 -14.23 2.33
C ASP A 101 -2.19 -13.15 2.09
N CYS A 102 -2.34 -12.00 2.74
CA CYS A 102 -1.39 -10.90 2.66
C CYS A 102 -1.05 -10.38 4.06
N ASP A 103 0.24 -10.23 4.36
CA ASP A 103 0.72 -9.53 5.55
C ASP A 103 1.09 -8.09 5.22
N THR A 104 0.77 -7.18 6.13
CA THR A 104 1.09 -5.76 5.98
C THR A 104 2.27 -5.39 6.86
N TYR A 105 3.23 -4.69 6.27
CA TYR A 105 4.48 -4.27 6.91
C TYR A 105 4.69 -2.77 6.80
N VAL A 106 5.26 -2.21 7.84
CA VAL A 106 5.88 -0.88 7.86
C VAL A 106 7.29 -1.06 8.43
N ASP A 107 8.26 -0.36 7.88
CA ASP A 107 9.62 -0.37 8.44
C ASP A 107 9.60 0.33 9.80
N PRO A 108 10.12 -0.29 10.89
CA PRO A 108 10.19 0.33 12.20
C PRO A 108 10.93 1.68 12.21
N GLU A 109 11.90 1.89 11.33
CA GLU A 109 12.60 3.16 11.22
C GLU A 109 11.71 4.26 10.62
N GLU A 110 10.73 3.91 9.81
CA GLU A 110 9.85 4.85 9.13
C GLU A 110 8.68 5.35 9.99
N VAL A 111 8.44 4.75 11.16
CA VAL A 111 7.49 5.25 12.15
C VAL A 111 8.12 6.19 13.18
N ILE A 112 9.43 6.41 13.11
CA ILE A 112 10.11 7.40 13.96
C ILE A 112 9.71 8.80 13.48
N LEU A 113 9.20 9.61 14.40
CA LEU A 113 8.70 10.95 14.10
C LEU A 113 9.77 12.03 14.33
N ASN A 114 9.70 13.10 13.55
CA ASN A 114 10.37 14.34 13.89
C ASN A 114 9.51 15.14 14.91
N LYS A 115 10.10 16.12 15.56
CA LYS A 115 9.43 16.93 16.60
C LYS A 115 8.13 17.58 16.11
N ALA A 116 8.11 18.14 14.91
CA ALA A 116 6.90 18.77 14.36
C ALA A 116 5.76 17.76 14.12
N SER A 117 6.07 16.51 13.73
CA SER A 117 5.08 15.43 13.62
C SER A 117 4.56 14.96 14.98
N GLU A 118 5.42 14.91 16.00
CA GLU A 118 4.99 14.62 17.37
C GLU A 118 4.02 15.68 17.88
N ASP A 119 4.35 16.96 17.68
CA ASP A 119 3.52 18.09 18.09
C ASP A 119 2.18 18.10 17.33
N GLU A 120 2.19 17.75 16.03
CA GLU A 120 0.98 17.57 15.20
C GLU A 120 0.07 16.48 15.76
N LEU A 121 0.63 15.34 16.19
CA LEU A 121 -0.14 14.26 16.79
C LEU A 121 -0.61 14.58 18.22
N ALA A 122 0.13 15.39 18.98
CA ALA A 122 -0.23 15.80 20.33
C ALA A 122 -1.39 16.81 20.36
N ASP A 123 -1.59 17.57 19.30
CA ASP A 123 -2.64 18.58 19.18
C ASP A 123 -4.05 17.98 19.32
N ARG A 124 -5.02 18.78 19.81
CA ARG A 124 -6.44 18.37 19.95
C ARG A 124 -7.04 17.88 18.63
N ASN A 125 -6.66 18.51 17.51
CA ASN A 125 -7.11 18.15 16.16
C ASN A 125 -6.41 16.90 15.62
N GLY A 126 -5.34 16.43 16.26
CA GLY A 126 -4.53 15.27 15.88
C GLY A 126 -5.17 13.91 16.19
N ARG A 127 -6.33 13.83 16.86
CA ARG A 127 -6.91 12.56 17.33
C ARG A 127 -7.10 11.51 16.21
N ALA A 128 -7.61 11.90 15.06
CA ALA A 128 -7.78 10.99 13.93
C ALA A 128 -6.44 10.50 13.39
N LYS A 129 -5.45 11.40 13.29
CA LYS A 129 -4.09 11.09 12.84
C LYS A 129 -3.36 10.18 13.82
N ARG A 130 -3.51 10.38 15.14
CA ARG A 130 -2.96 9.46 16.16
C ARG A 130 -3.42 8.03 15.94
N LYS A 131 -4.72 7.83 15.73
CA LYS A 131 -5.28 6.48 15.47
C LYS A 131 -4.72 5.82 14.21
N ILE A 132 -4.45 6.61 13.17
CA ILE A 132 -3.83 6.14 11.93
C ILE A 132 -2.36 5.80 12.19
N TYR A 133 -1.64 6.66 12.89
CA TYR A 133 -0.25 6.45 13.26
C TYR A 133 -0.06 5.20 14.14
N GLU A 134 -0.94 5.00 15.13
CA GLU A 134 -0.94 3.78 15.97
C GLU A 134 -1.05 2.50 15.11
N LEU A 135 -1.91 2.49 14.10
CA LEU A 135 -2.00 1.37 13.18
C LEU A 135 -0.71 1.14 12.36
N PHE A 136 -0.03 2.20 11.94
CA PHE A 136 1.28 2.05 11.30
C PHE A 136 2.32 1.48 12.26
N CYS A 137 2.32 1.91 13.53
CA CYS A 137 3.18 1.33 14.56
C CYS A 137 2.88 -0.16 14.80
N ASP A 138 1.61 -0.56 14.76
CA ASP A 138 1.22 -1.99 14.86
C ASP A 138 1.75 -2.80 13.67
N TYR A 139 1.73 -2.23 12.45
CA TYR A 139 2.29 -2.89 11.27
C TYR A 139 3.82 -2.91 11.24
N ALA A 140 4.48 -2.06 12.02
CA ALA A 140 5.92 -2.05 12.21
C ALA A 140 6.40 -3.11 13.23
N GLN A 141 5.50 -3.76 13.98
CA GLN A 141 5.86 -4.82 14.91
C GLN A 141 6.22 -6.13 14.18
N PRO A 142 7.13 -6.94 14.75
CA PRO A 142 7.43 -8.26 14.22
C PRO A 142 6.16 -9.10 14.06
N LYS A 143 5.99 -9.71 12.90
CA LYS A 143 4.82 -10.57 12.64
C LYS A 143 4.93 -11.88 13.42
N LYS A 144 3.86 -12.21 14.12
CA LYS A 144 3.73 -13.53 14.75
C LYS A 144 3.34 -14.56 13.67
N PRO A 145 3.85 -15.81 13.75
CA PRO A 145 3.41 -16.87 12.85
C PRO A 145 1.89 -17.02 12.89
N HIS A 146 1.27 -17.08 11.72
CA HIS A 146 -0.17 -17.32 11.63
C HIS A 146 -0.48 -18.79 11.97
N LYS A 147 -1.56 -19.02 12.74
CA LYS A 147 -2.13 -20.36 12.88
C LYS A 147 -2.90 -20.66 11.59
N ALA A 148 -2.70 -21.85 11.04
CA ALA A 148 -3.51 -22.29 9.91
C ALA A 148 -5.00 -22.27 10.32
N ARG A 149 -5.85 -21.61 9.51
CA ARG A 149 -7.28 -21.42 9.84
C ARG A 149 -8.05 -22.71 10.01
N GLN A 150 -7.64 -23.80 9.32
CA GLN A 150 -8.38 -25.04 9.28
C GLN A 150 -7.81 -26.13 10.19
N PHE A 151 -6.52 -26.06 10.55
CA PHE A 151 -5.85 -27.12 11.33
C PHE A 151 -4.84 -26.50 12.30
N PRO A 152 -5.21 -26.31 13.58
CA PRO A 152 -4.37 -25.62 14.57
C PRO A 152 -3.05 -26.33 14.91
N TRP A 153 -2.85 -27.56 14.46
CA TRP A 153 -1.64 -28.40 14.65
C TRP A 153 -0.69 -28.42 13.43
N THR A 154 -1.02 -27.69 12.34
CA THR A 154 -0.14 -27.60 11.18
C THR A 154 0.99 -26.58 11.40
N LYS A 155 2.05 -26.67 10.56
CA LYS A 155 3.19 -25.73 10.60
C LYS A 155 2.71 -24.28 10.54
N PRO A 156 3.49 -23.32 11.12
CA PRO A 156 3.20 -21.90 10.98
C PRO A 156 2.97 -21.54 9.51
N TYR A 157 1.84 -20.92 9.21
CA TYR A 157 1.50 -20.48 7.85
C TYR A 157 2.14 -19.11 7.59
N VAL A 158 2.89 -19.02 6.49
CA VAL A 158 3.41 -17.76 5.97
C VAL A 158 2.52 -17.34 4.82
N LYS A 159 1.95 -16.16 4.91
CA LYS A 159 1.09 -15.63 3.85
C LYS A 159 1.91 -15.39 2.58
N PRO A 160 1.38 -15.75 1.40
CA PRO A 160 2.13 -15.69 0.14
C PRO A 160 2.34 -14.27 -0.37
N ARG A 161 1.59 -13.29 0.13
CA ARG A 161 1.66 -11.89 -0.28
C ARG A 161 2.11 -10.99 0.86
N GLN A 162 2.75 -9.88 0.49
CA GLN A 162 3.23 -8.85 1.40
C GLN A 162 2.83 -7.47 0.88
N CYS A 163 2.23 -6.65 1.74
CA CYS A 163 1.93 -5.26 1.46
C CYS A 163 2.85 -4.38 2.31
N HIS A 164 3.70 -3.60 1.68
CA HIS A 164 4.65 -2.71 2.31
C HIS A 164 4.18 -1.26 2.20
N ILE A 165 3.88 -0.64 3.33
CA ILE A 165 3.55 0.79 3.37
C ILE A 165 4.83 1.54 3.69
N GLN A 166 5.28 2.39 2.78
CA GLN A 166 6.54 3.11 2.82
C GLN A 166 6.32 4.62 2.83
N PHE A 167 7.08 5.32 3.64
CA PHE A 167 7.01 6.75 3.83
C PHE A 167 8.24 7.47 3.30
N LEU A 168 8.14 8.80 3.21
CA LEU A 168 9.27 9.67 2.89
C LEU A 168 9.98 9.30 1.57
N ARG A 169 9.20 8.94 0.54
CA ARG A 169 9.74 8.62 -0.79
C ARG A 169 8.93 9.31 -1.88
N SER A 170 9.63 10.05 -2.76
CA SER A 170 9.05 10.65 -3.96
C SER A 170 9.56 9.93 -5.20
N PRO A 171 8.70 9.54 -6.15
CA PRO A 171 9.15 8.95 -7.40
C PRO A 171 9.85 10.02 -8.24
N VAL A 172 11.01 9.70 -8.80
CA VAL A 172 11.81 10.60 -9.66
C VAL A 172 11.99 10.07 -11.06
N GLU A 173 12.03 8.74 -11.24
CA GLU A 173 12.24 8.16 -12.56
C GLU A 173 11.62 6.77 -12.68
N LEU A 174 11.07 6.49 -13.86
CA LEU A 174 10.62 5.15 -14.26
C LEU A 174 11.59 4.62 -15.31
N LYS A 175 12.24 3.48 -15.05
CA LYS A 175 13.22 2.86 -15.94
C LYS A 175 12.71 1.55 -16.52
N GLY A 176 13.09 1.28 -17.75
CA GLY A 176 12.86 0.02 -18.46
C GLY A 176 12.97 0.18 -19.96
N ASN A 177 13.14 -0.93 -20.65
CA ASN A 177 13.14 -1.00 -22.10
C ASN A 177 11.84 -1.69 -22.57
N LYS A 178 10.90 -0.95 -23.17
CA LYS A 178 9.55 -1.36 -23.57
C LYS A 178 8.57 -1.65 -22.42
N LYS A 179 9.03 -2.19 -21.30
CA LYS A 179 8.25 -2.41 -20.08
C LYS A 179 8.91 -1.71 -18.90
N LEU A 180 8.12 -1.38 -17.87
CA LEU A 180 8.63 -0.89 -16.60
C LEU A 180 9.40 -2.02 -15.90
N GLU A 181 10.63 -1.73 -15.50
CA GLU A 181 11.53 -2.67 -14.82
C GLU A 181 11.92 -2.18 -13.43
N LYS A 182 11.97 -0.86 -13.25
CA LYS A 182 12.41 -0.24 -12.01
C LYS A 182 11.76 1.13 -11.80
N VAL A 183 11.42 1.43 -10.55
CA VAL A 183 11.04 2.77 -10.10
C VAL A 183 12.15 3.32 -9.22
N ILE A 184 12.62 4.52 -9.51
CA ILE A 184 13.61 5.23 -8.69
C ILE A 184 12.88 6.25 -7.85
N PHE A 185 13.14 6.22 -6.56
CA PHE A 185 12.60 7.16 -5.58
C PHE A 185 13.72 8.02 -5.01
N GLU A 186 13.35 9.19 -4.60
CA GLU A 186 14.13 10.06 -3.74
C GLU A 186 13.64 9.88 -2.29
N LYS A 187 14.59 9.63 -1.37
CA LYS A 187 14.29 9.65 0.07
C LYS A 187 14.09 11.09 0.50
N ASN A 188 13.01 11.35 1.22
CA ASN A 188 12.65 12.69 1.67
C ASN A 188 12.99 12.90 3.15
N SER A 189 13.18 14.16 3.53
CA SER A 189 13.01 14.65 4.90
C SER A 189 11.78 15.54 4.99
N LEU A 190 11.20 15.65 6.18
CA LEU A 190 10.14 16.61 6.46
C LEU A 190 10.71 17.86 7.10
N SER A 191 10.24 19.02 6.65
CA SER A 191 10.55 20.32 7.23
C SER A 191 9.33 21.22 7.26
N GLY A 192 9.25 22.11 8.23
CA GLY A 192 8.13 23.04 8.45
C GLY A 192 7.46 22.84 9.79
N ASP A 193 6.48 23.68 10.08
CA ASP A 193 5.71 23.67 11.31
C ASP A 193 4.72 22.49 11.35
N PRO A 194 4.19 22.11 12.52
CA PRO A 194 3.09 21.16 12.66
C PRO A 194 1.95 21.47 11.68
N PHE A 195 1.35 20.44 11.06
CA PHE A 195 0.31 20.51 10.04
C PHE A 195 0.70 21.14 8.69
N LYS A 196 1.90 21.72 8.56
CA LYS A 196 2.40 22.39 7.35
C LYS A 196 3.73 21.85 6.85
N GLN A 197 4.10 20.64 7.27
CA GLN A 197 5.36 20.03 6.86
C GLN A 197 5.38 19.70 5.37
N SER A 198 6.47 20.03 4.71
CA SER A 198 6.77 19.67 3.32
C SER A 198 7.89 18.64 3.23
N ALA A 199 7.80 17.77 2.23
CA ALA A 199 8.82 16.79 1.92
C ALA A 199 9.90 17.42 1.04
N ARG A 200 11.18 17.19 1.38
CA ARG A 200 12.35 17.58 0.58
C ARG A 200 13.22 16.35 0.35
N GLY A 201 13.63 16.15 -0.89
CA GLY A 201 14.49 15.04 -1.29
C GLY A 201 15.91 15.14 -0.72
N LEU A 202 16.46 13.98 -0.40
CA LEU A 202 17.81 13.83 0.17
C LEU A 202 18.71 12.92 -0.68
N SER A 203 18.22 11.76 -1.09
CA SER A 203 19.02 10.75 -1.79
C SER A 203 18.14 9.80 -2.59
N LEU A 204 18.71 9.13 -3.59
CA LEU A 204 18.00 8.18 -4.44
C LEU A 204 17.92 6.79 -3.80
N ILE A 205 16.74 6.14 -3.98
CA ILE A 205 16.45 4.76 -3.58
C ILE A 205 15.82 4.04 -4.77
N HIS A 206 16.03 2.73 -4.88
CA HIS A 206 15.51 1.88 -5.94
C HIS A 206 14.51 0.85 -5.37
N ILE A 207 13.39 0.66 -6.06
CA ILE A 207 12.41 -0.42 -5.87
C ILE A 207 12.19 -1.12 -7.20
#